data_b3314efd8c3abd2452fb1fd454edc96e
#
_entry.id   b3314efd8c3abd2452fb1fd454edc96e
#
_cell.length_a   1.000
_cell.length_b   1.000
_cell.length_c   1.000
_cell.angle_alpha   90.00
_cell.angle_beta   90.00
_cell.angle_gamma   90.00
#
_symmetry.space_group_name_H-M   'P 1'
#
loop_
_entity.id
_entity.type
_entity.pdbx_description
1 polymer ?
#
loop_
_entity_poly.entity_id
_entity_poly.type
_entity_poly.pdbx_seq_one_letter_code
_entity_poly.pdbx_strand_id
1 'polypeptide(L)'
;MASASDHLPQRIALVHEWFSPRSVGGAEQVVQEVDSLLRSLGCEPQMAALIDAESRRPGSWLQGRSILTSPIQRLPWGRSHVQQYLPLLPFAIEQIDLGAAELVISSSHLVAKGVLTSPDQLHISYVHTPVRYAWDQMHAYLQRSALARRGLGPLIRWQLHALRQWDQLSAQRVDHLIANSRFTARRIRKFWGREASVIHPPVEVERFRWNADRDDVYLCLCRLVPYKRVDLVVEAFNRLGLPLLVVGDGPEKARLEALAGPTVTLLGRQSQQQVEELMARCRAFVYAGLEDFGIAPVEAMASGAPVIGLGRGGLLDTVRCAAAGIPDPTGVLFPEQSVESLVQAVEWFEQERIWRSLDAEVIRAWAERFRPEAFAARFESALRTAWSDHQRGCAVAASDPAEMSGLHL
;
A
#
# COMPACT_ATOMS: atom_id res chain seq x y z
N MET A 1 6.87 1.74 -42.30
CA MET A 1 7.27 2.52 -41.11
C MET A 1 7.55 1.51 -40.01
N ALA A 2 8.82 1.36 -39.65
CA ALA A 2 9.24 0.36 -38.69
C ALA A 2 8.59 0.62 -37.31
N SER A 3 8.08 -0.44 -36.68
CA SER A 3 7.54 -0.40 -35.34
C SER A 3 8.57 0.21 -34.40
N ALA A 4 8.19 1.27 -33.68
CA ALA A 4 8.92 1.68 -32.47
C ALA A 4 9.10 0.41 -31.63
N SER A 5 10.31 0.15 -31.19
CA SER A 5 10.69 -1.11 -30.54
C SER A 5 9.76 -1.39 -29.35
N ASP A 6 9.09 -2.51 -29.40
CA ASP A 6 8.19 -3.03 -28.33
C ASP A 6 8.97 -3.40 -27.03
N HIS A 7 10.26 -3.03 -26.99
CA HIS A 7 11.18 -3.36 -25.90
C HIS A 7 11.33 -2.20 -24.91
N LEU A 8 11.24 -2.53 -23.62
CA LEU A 8 11.61 -1.62 -22.55
C LEU A 8 13.12 -1.28 -22.62
N PRO A 9 13.55 -0.13 -22.09
CA PRO A 9 14.97 0.23 -22.05
C PRO A 9 15.74 -0.74 -21.14
N GLN A 10 17.04 -0.89 -21.42
CA GLN A 10 17.91 -1.76 -20.60
C GLN A 10 18.30 -1.12 -19.28
N ARG A 11 18.35 0.21 -19.22
CA ARG A 11 18.79 0.97 -18.05
C ARG A 11 17.58 1.47 -17.27
N ILE A 12 17.13 0.64 -16.33
CA ILE A 12 15.98 0.94 -15.47
C ILE A 12 16.45 1.14 -14.02
N ALA A 13 15.93 2.16 -13.35
CA ALA A 13 16.09 2.33 -11.90
C ALA A 13 14.77 2.01 -11.19
N LEU A 14 14.84 1.22 -10.11
CA LEU A 14 13.72 0.92 -9.22
C LEU A 14 14.00 1.52 -7.84
N VAL A 15 13.23 2.55 -7.49
CA VAL A 15 13.41 3.35 -6.29
C VAL A 15 12.35 2.99 -5.26
N HIS A 16 12.77 2.75 -4.01
CA HIS A 16 11.88 2.53 -2.89
C HIS A 16 12.26 3.43 -1.70
N GLU A 17 11.39 3.56 -0.71
CA GLU A 17 11.67 4.40 0.47
C GLU A 17 12.88 3.91 1.25
N TRP A 18 12.84 2.64 1.66
CA TRP A 18 13.92 1.98 2.42
C TRP A 18 13.79 0.45 2.34
N PHE A 19 14.91 -0.23 2.39
CA PHE A 19 14.96 -1.68 2.53
C PHE A 19 15.38 -2.05 3.95
N SER A 20 14.41 -2.51 4.75
CA SER A 20 14.64 -2.82 6.17
C SER A 20 13.80 -4.02 6.63
N PRO A 21 14.37 -4.95 7.41
CA PRO A 21 13.63 -6.10 7.93
C PRO A 21 12.50 -5.71 8.90
N ARG A 22 12.47 -4.45 9.33
CA ARG A 22 11.43 -3.91 10.22
C ARG A 22 10.21 -3.36 9.48
N SER A 23 10.30 -3.19 8.18
CA SER A 23 9.27 -2.58 7.35
C SER A 23 8.69 -3.52 6.30
N VAL A 24 8.72 -4.83 6.57
CA VAL A 24 8.11 -5.81 5.65
C VAL A 24 6.60 -5.62 5.62
N GLY A 25 6.07 -5.34 4.44
CA GLY A 25 4.64 -5.07 4.22
C GLY A 25 4.28 -5.03 2.74
N GLY A 26 3.06 -4.57 2.44
CA GLY A 26 2.54 -4.57 1.07
C GLY A 26 3.31 -3.69 0.09
N ALA A 27 4.02 -2.67 0.57
CA ALA A 27 4.83 -1.82 -0.31
C ALA A 27 6.07 -2.57 -0.79
N GLU A 28 6.71 -3.32 0.08
CA GLU A 28 7.87 -4.16 -0.23
C GLU A 28 7.49 -5.31 -1.17
N GLN A 29 6.30 -5.90 -1.01
CA GLN A 29 5.77 -6.90 -1.94
C GLN A 29 5.62 -6.34 -3.36
N VAL A 30 5.06 -5.13 -3.50
CA VAL A 30 4.97 -4.47 -4.81
C VAL A 30 6.34 -4.28 -5.45
N VAL A 31 7.34 -3.82 -4.68
CA VAL A 31 8.70 -3.64 -5.23
C VAL A 31 9.31 -4.96 -5.68
N GLN A 32 9.11 -6.01 -4.90
CA GLN A 32 9.59 -7.36 -5.24
C GLN A 32 8.93 -7.88 -6.52
N GLU A 33 7.61 -7.69 -6.68
CA GLU A 33 6.89 -8.07 -7.89
C GLU A 33 7.32 -7.26 -9.12
N VAL A 34 7.53 -5.95 -8.96
CA VAL A 34 8.04 -5.10 -10.05
C VAL A 34 9.45 -5.53 -10.45
N ASP A 35 10.34 -5.83 -9.48
CA ASP A 35 11.67 -6.35 -9.78
C ASP A 35 11.61 -7.70 -10.51
N SER A 36 10.76 -8.60 -10.03
CA SER A 36 10.54 -9.93 -10.63
C SER A 36 10.03 -9.81 -12.07
N LEU A 37 9.06 -8.94 -12.31
CA LEU A 37 8.54 -8.64 -13.64
C LEU A 37 9.64 -8.10 -14.56
N LEU A 38 10.40 -7.08 -14.14
CA LEU A 38 11.46 -6.49 -14.96
C LEU A 38 12.53 -7.53 -15.33
N ARG A 39 12.92 -8.39 -14.40
CA ARG A 39 13.86 -9.49 -14.65
C ARG A 39 13.30 -10.52 -15.64
N SER A 40 12.02 -10.85 -15.54
CA SER A 40 11.37 -11.77 -16.49
C SER A 40 11.33 -11.19 -17.93
N LEU A 41 11.35 -9.86 -18.05
CA LEU A 41 11.46 -9.14 -19.33
C LEU A 41 12.92 -8.93 -19.79
N GLY A 42 13.90 -9.52 -19.10
CA GLY A 42 15.32 -9.42 -19.42
C GLY A 42 15.99 -8.12 -18.97
N CYS A 43 15.34 -7.33 -18.09
CA CYS A 43 15.88 -6.09 -17.54
C CYS A 43 16.30 -6.29 -16.08
N GLU A 44 17.54 -5.94 -15.74
CA GLU A 44 18.00 -5.93 -14.35
C GLU A 44 18.01 -4.50 -13.81
N PRO A 45 17.04 -4.10 -12.96
CA PRO A 45 16.95 -2.73 -12.50
C PRO A 45 18.05 -2.39 -11.49
N GLN A 46 18.60 -1.17 -11.58
CA GLN A 46 19.41 -0.58 -10.54
C GLN A 46 18.49 -0.21 -9.37
N MET A 47 18.70 -0.87 -8.22
CA MET A 47 17.93 -0.59 -7.01
C MET A 47 18.43 0.69 -6.33
N ALA A 48 17.48 1.51 -5.82
CA ALA A 48 17.81 2.71 -5.05
C ALA A 48 16.83 2.89 -3.86
N ALA A 49 17.32 3.40 -2.74
CA ALA A 49 16.51 3.69 -1.56
C ALA A 49 17.18 4.71 -0.63
N LEU A 50 16.43 5.29 0.31
CA LEU A 50 17.01 6.13 1.36
C LEU A 50 18.06 5.38 2.17
N ILE A 51 17.76 4.13 2.56
CA ILE A 51 18.66 3.24 3.27
C ILE A 51 18.50 1.80 2.80
N ASP A 52 19.57 1.04 2.97
CA ASP A 52 19.61 -0.41 2.77
C ASP A 52 20.13 -1.13 4.03
N ALA A 53 19.33 -2.06 4.53
CA ALA A 53 19.67 -2.99 5.60
C ALA A 53 19.37 -4.46 5.21
N GLU A 54 19.05 -4.72 3.93
CA GLU A 54 18.63 -6.02 3.41
C GLU A 54 19.66 -6.68 2.48
N SER A 55 20.41 -5.91 1.68
CA SER A 55 21.32 -6.48 0.68
C SER A 55 22.43 -7.35 1.28
N ARG A 56 22.78 -7.14 2.54
CA ARG A 56 23.79 -7.92 3.28
C ARG A 56 23.18 -9.01 4.18
N ARG A 57 21.85 -9.07 4.26
CA ARG A 57 21.16 -10.04 5.12
C ARG A 57 21.03 -11.39 4.40
N PRO A 58 21.52 -12.50 5.01
CA PRO A 58 21.33 -13.83 4.45
C PRO A 58 19.83 -14.16 4.29
N GLY A 59 19.47 -14.72 3.14
CA GLY A 59 18.09 -15.09 2.82
C GLY A 59 17.17 -13.94 2.44
N SER A 60 17.66 -12.69 2.34
CA SER A 60 16.93 -11.59 1.74
C SER A 60 16.85 -11.75 0.22
N TRP A 61 15.72 -11.40 -0.39
CA TRP A 61 15.58 -11.35 -1.85
C TRP A 61 16.52 -10.31 -2.52
N LEU A 62 17.04 -9.37 -1.73
CA LEU A 62 18.04 -8.38 -2.16
C LEU A 62 19.48 -8.81 -1.88
N GLN A 63 19.70 -10.02 -1.33
CA GLN A 63 21.04 -10.47 -0.96
C GLN A 63 22.03 -10.37 -2.13
N GLY A 64 23.16 -9.71 -1.90
CA GLY A 64 24.22 -9.54 -2.90
C GLY A 64 23.97 -8.44 -3.93
N ARG A 65 22.83 -7.77 -3.92
CA ARG A 65 22.55 -6.66 -4.85
C ARG A 65 23.23 -5.37 -4.43
N SER A 66 23.68 -4.61 -5.43
CA SER A 66 24.14 -3.24 -5.23
C SER A 66 22.93 -2.30 -5.17
N ILE A 67 22.81 -1.52 -4.09
CA ILE A 67 21.71 -0.58 -3.88
C ILE A 67 22.30 0.82 -3.72
N LEU A 68 21.84 1.76 -4.55
CA LEU A 68 22.15 3.18 -4.39
C LEU A 68 21.43 3.70 -3.14
N THR A 69 22.15 4.36 -2.25
CA THR A 69 21.57 4.86 -1.00
C THR A 69 21.82 6.34 -0.79
N SER A 70 20.89 6.99 -0.10
CA SER A 70 21.02 8.39 0.26
C SER A 70 22.08 8.61 1.37
N PRO A 71 22.50 9.87 1.62
CA PRO A 71 23.40 10.19 2.73
C PRO A 71 22.92 9.73 4.11
N ILE A 72 21.60 9.54 4.31
CA ILE A 72 21.03 9.04 5.58
C ILE A 72 21.56 7.66 5.96
N GLN A 73 21.93 6.83 4.98
CA GLN A 73 22.58 5.53 5.19
C GLN A 73 23.78 5.60 6.14
N ARG A 74 24.50 6.71 6.14
CA ARG A 74 25.74 6.94 6.90
C ARG A 74 25.52 7.67 8.22
N LEU A 75 24.31 8.20 8.47
CA LEU A 75 24.00 8.92 9.69
C LEU A 75 23.82 7.96 10.89
N PRO A 76 24.06 8.42 12.13
CA PRO A 76 23.80 7.63 13.34
C PRO A 76 22.38 7.09 13.33
N TRP A 77 22.21 5.78 13.58
CA TRP A 77 20.92 5.07 13.54
C TRP A 77 20.11 5.22 12.23
N GLY A 78 20.66 5.78 11.16
CA GLY A 78 19.97 5.97 9.88
C GLY A 78 19.34 4.69 9.36
N ARG A 79 20.05 3.54 9.42
CA ARG A 79 19.56 2.22 8.99
C ARG A 79 18.45 1.65 9.87
N SER A 80 18.40 1.98 11.14
CA SER A 80 17.47 1.38 12.10
C SER A 80 16.26 2.27 12.42
N HIS A 81 16.40 3.58 12.24
CA HIS A 81 15.41 4.58 12.62
C HIS A 81 15.28 5.70 11.56
N VAL A 82 15.28 5.34 10.29
CA VAL A 82 15.18 6.28 9.15
C VAL A 82 14.03 7.27 9.31
N GLN A 83 12.91 6.84 9.87
CA GLN A 83 11.72 7.68 10.08
C GLN A 83 11.96 8.86 11.04
N GLN A 84 12.98 8.80 11.90
CA GLN A 84 13.35 9.92 12.78
C GLN A 84 14.01 11.08 12.02
N TYR A 85 14.48 10.81 10.81
CA TYR A 85 15.05 11.80 9.91
C TYR A 85 14.02 12.45 8.98
N LEU A 86 12.73 12.35 9.30
CA LEU A 86 11.63 12.85 8.47
C LEU A 86 11.87 14.25 7.86
N PRO A 87 12.41 15.26 8.59
CA PRO A 87 12.70 16.57 8.01
C PRO A 87 13.72 16.56 6.87
N LEU A 88 14.64 15.58 6.88
CA LEU A 88 15.72 15.47 5.92
C LEU A 88 15.42 14.51 4.75
N LEU A 89 14.35 13.68 4.86
CA LEU A 89 14.04 12.68 3.85
C LEU A 89 13.80 13.28 2.46
N PRO A 90 13.05 14.43 2.33
CA PRO A 90 12.89 15.08 1.05
C PRO A 90 14.22 15.45 0.38
N PHE A 91 15.10 16.11 1.11
CA PHE A 91 16.43 16.44 0.62
C PHE A 91 17.27 15.19 0.29
N ALA A 92 17.21 14.19 1.15
CA ALA A 92 18.04 12.99 1.01
C ALA A 92 17.68 12.15 -0.23
N ILE A 93 16.39 12.03 -0.57
CA ILE A 93 15.97 11.29 -1.75
C ILE A 93 16.41 11.98 -3.04
N GLU A 94 16.44 13.31 -3.06
CA GLU A 94 16.88 14.11 -4.19
C GLU A 94 18.41 14.04 -4.42
N GLN A 95 19.18 13.48 -3.47
CA GLN A 95 20.63 13.29 -3.62
C GLN A 95 21.02 11.95 -4.27
N ILE A 96 20.04 11.10 -4.58
CA ILE A 96 20.31 9.83 -5.26
C ILE A 96 20.46 10.12 -6.76
N ASP A 97 21.65 9.83 -7.27
CA ASP A 97 21.96 10.01 -8.70
C ASP A 97 21.46 8.79 -9.51
N LEU A 98 20.50 9.04 -10.38
CA LEU A 98 19.93 8.07 -11.31
C LEU A 98 20.27 8.38 -12.77
N GLY A 99 21.31 9.17 -13.01
CA GLY A 99 21.63 9.73 -14.32
C GLY A 99 21.85 8.71 -15.44
N ALA A 100 22.16 7.45 -15.11
CA ALA A 100 22.33 6.39 -16.11
C ALA A 100 21.00 5.73 -16.55
N ALA A 101 19.91 5.91 -15.82
CA ALA A 101 18.62 5.29 -16.12
C ALA A 101 17.89 6.02 -17.25
N GLU A 102 17.16 5.28 -18.08
CA GLU A 102 16.24 5.82 -19.10
C GLU A 102 14.79 5.79 -18.58
N LEU A 103 14.50 4.79 -17.74
CA LEU A 103 13.22 4.61 -17.07
C LEU A 103 13.46 4.55 -15.55
N VAL A 104 12.76 5.40 -14.82
CA VAL A 104 12.76 5.42 -13.35
C VAL A 104 11.38 4.97 -12.87
N ILE A 105 11.33 3.93 -12.05
CA ILE A 105 10.13 3.44 -11.41
C ILE A 105 10.28 3.69 -9.90
N SER A 106 9.39 4.49 -9.31
CA SER A 106 9.39 4.71 -7.87
C SER A 106 8.18 4.07 -7.20
N SER A 107 8.41 3.30 -6.13
CA SER A 107 7.39 2.75 -5.24
C SER A 107 7.30 3.63 -4.00
N SER A 108 6.25 4.46 -3.92
CA SER A 108 6.23 5.59 -2.99
C SER A 108 5.05 5.58 -2.02
N HIS A 109 5.37 5.72 -0.74
CA HIS A 109 4.41 6.00 0.32
C HIS A 109 4.82 7.25 1.17
N LEU A 110 5.97 7.84 0.83
CA LEU A 110 6.51 9.03 1.51
C LEU A 110 7.29 9.93 0.53
N VAL A 111 8.54 9.62 0.21
CA VAL A 111 9.44 10.51 -0.54
C VAL A 111 10.04 9.89 -1.82
N ALA A 112 9.91 8.58 -2.05
CA ALA A 112 10.57 7.91 -3.19
C ALA A 112 10.23 8.52 -4.55
N LYS A 113 9.00 9.03 -4.75
CA LYS A 113 8.58 9.74 -5.96
C LYS A 113 9.34 11.06 -6.20
N GLY A 114 10.06 11.55 -5.18
CA GLY A 114 10.76 12.82 -5.23
C GLY A 114 12.20 12.73 -5.77
N VAL A 115 12.66 11.58 -6.26
CA VAL A 115 13.94 11.50 -6.97
C VAL A 115 13.95 12.47 -8.14
N LEU A 116 15.13 13.02 -8.43
CA LEU A 116 15.30 13.94 -9.56
C LEU A 116 15.57 13.15 -10.83
N THR A 117 14.89 13.54 -11.90
CA THR A 117 15.04 12.98 -13.25
C THR A 117 15.32 14.08 -14.26
N SER A 118 16.01 13.75 -15.34
CA SER A 118 16.22 14.64 -16.47
C SER A 118 15.02 14.60 -17.44
N PRO A 119 14.93 15.56 -18.39
CA PRO A 119 13.89 15.55 -19.40
C PRO A 119 13.85 14.31 -20.31
N ASP A 120 14.99 13.61 -20.44
CA ASP A 120 15.11 12.42 -21.27
C ASP A 120 14.76 11.13 -20.52
N GLN A 121 14.47 11.21 -19.22
CA GLN A 121 14.14 10.09 -18.37
C GLN A 121 12.63 10.02 -18.15
N LEU A 122 12.02 8.86 -18.42
CA LEU A 122 10.64 8.61 -18.04
C LEU A 122 10.55 8.25 -16.56
N HIS A 123 9.72 8.95 -15.79
CA HIS A 123 9.46 8.64 -14.38
C HIS A 123 8.03 8.16 -14.15
N ILE A 124 7.88 6.91 -13.72
CA ILE A 124 6.61 6.29 -13.33
C ILE A 124 6.61 6.06 -11.82
N SER A 125 5.60 6.54 -11.10
CA SER A 125 5.49 6.32 -9.67
C SER A 125 4.28 5.46 -9.30
N TYR A 126 4.53 4.31 -8.66
CA TYR A 126 3.51 3.53 -8.00
C TYR A 126 3.28 4.08 -6.59
N VAL A 127 2.11 4.66 -6.37
CA VAL A 127 1.76 5.39 -5.15
C VAL A 127 0.92 4.52 -4.23
N HIS A 128 1.50 4.13 -3.09
CA HIS A 128 0.76 3.41 -2.05
C HIS A 128 -0.18 4.34 -1.30
N THR A 129 0.26 5.56 -1.05
CA THR A 129 -0.53 6.62 -0.39
C THR A 129 0.19 7.96 -0.49
N PRO A 130 -0.51 9.09 -0.65
CA PRO A 130 0.00 10.38 -0.23
C PRO A 130 0.26 10.41 1.28
N VAL A 131 1.22 11.21 1.74
CA VAL A 131 1.70 11.23 3.14
C VAL A 131 0.56 11.50 4.13
N ARG A 132 -0.06 10.45 4.70
CA ARG A 132 -1.29 10.54 5.51
C ARG A 132 -1.20 11.54 6.66
N TYR A 133 -0.12 11.47 7.45
CA TYR A 133 0.07 12.33 8.63
C TYR A 133 0.44 13.78 8.28
N ALA A 134 0.77 14.05 7.02
CA ALA A 134 0.92 15.43 6.55
C ALA A 134 -0.40 16.00 6.02
N TRP A 135 -1.30 15.16 5.50
CA TRP A 135 -2.58 15.56 4.89
C TRP A 135 -3.77 15.29 5.81
N ASP A 136 -4.60 14.34 5.47
CA ASP A 136 -5.91 14.07 6.07
C ASP A 136 -5.87 13.51 7.49
N GLN A 137 -4.76 12.88 7.90
CA GLN A 137 -4.59 12.35 9.27
C GLN A 137 -3.72 13.24 10.18
N MET A 138 -3.39 14.46 9.77
CA MET A 138 -2.53 15.36 10.53
C MET A 138 -3.04 15.61 11.95
N HIS A 139 -4.32 15.90 12.10
CA HIS A 139 -4.89 16.22 13.42
C HIS A 139 -4.87 15.01 14.36
N ALA A 140 -5.21 13.82 13.86
CA ALA A 140 -5.14 12.57 14.61
C ALA A 140 -3.69 12.22 15.03
N TYR A 141 -2.74 12.46 14.13
CA TYR A 141 -1.32 12.28 14.41
C TYR A 141 -0.83 13.22 15.54
N LEU A 142 -1.17 14.51 15.47
CA LEU A 142 -0.75 15.52 16.45
C LEU A 142 -1.34 15.26 17.84
N GLN A 143 -2.60 14.84 17.94
CA GLN A 143 -3.24 14.49 19.21
C GLN A 143 -2.52 13.36 19.94
N ARG A 144 -1.92 12.43 19.19
CA ARG A 144 -1.21 11.24 19.72
C ARG A 144 0.29 11.46 19.89
N SER A 145 0.85 12.49 19.27
CA SER A 145 2.28 12.79 19.34
C SER A 145 2.70 13.24 20.72
N ALA A 146 3.59 12.47 21.39
CA ALA A 146 4.17 12.86 22.67
C ALA A 146 4.93 14.18 22.59
N LEU A 147 5.62 14.45 21.48
CA LEU A 147 6.35 15.70 21.25
C LEU A 147 5.39 16.89 21.09
N ALA A 148 4.26 16.71 20.39
CA ALA A 148 3.25 17.75 20.28
C ALA A 148 2.65 18.12 21.65
N ARG A 149 2.41 17.12 22.52
CA ARG A 149 1.92 17.33 23.88
C ARG A 149 2.94 18.02 24.79
N ARG A 150 4.24 17.90 24.49
CA ARG A 150 5.33 18.58 25.19
C ARG A 150 5.61 20.01 24.71
N GLY A 151 4.69 20.63 23.96
CA GLY A 151 4.80 22.00 23.49
C GLY A 151 5.45 22.18 22.10
N LEU A 152 5.95 21.13 21.47
CA LEU A 152 6.55 21.19 20.13
C LEU A 152 5.50 21.14 18.99
N GLY A 153 4.22 21.21 19.32
CA GLY A 153 3.12 21.17 18.35
C GLY A 153 3.25 22.17 17.20
N PRO A 154 3.55 23.47 17.45
CA PRO A 154 3.75 24.46 16.38
C PRO A 154 4.88 24.12 15.41
N LEU A 155 6.02 23.66 15.93
CA LEU A 155 7.17 23.25 15.11
C LEU A 155 6.82 22.04 14.22
N ILE A 156 6.15 21.05 14.78
CA ILE A 156 5.70 19.87 14.03
C ILE A 156 4.70 20.28 12.93
N ARG A 157 3.77 21.19 13.21
CA ARG A 157 2.82 21.69 12.21
C ARG A 157 3.53 22.42 11.07
N TRP A 158 4.53 23.25 11.40
CA TRP A 158 5.34 23.94 10.40
C TRP A 158 6.09 22.95 9.51
N GLN A 159 6.71 21.93 10.10
CA GLN A 159 7.41 20.87 9.39
C GLN A 159 6.47 20.07 8.48
N LEU A 160 5.27 19.71 8.97
CA LEU A 160 4.26 19.01 8.15
C LEU A 160 3.73 19.91 7.04
N HIS A 161 3.68 21.25 7.25
CA HIS A 161 3.34 22.20 6.19
C HIS A 161 4.41 22.21 5.08
N ALA A 162 5.68 22.29 5.44
CA ALA A 162 6.79 22.22 4.48
C ALA A 162 6.79 20.87 3.72
N LEU A 163 6.54 19.79 4.43
CA LEU A 163 6.43 18.45 3.81
C LEU A 163 5.28 18.37 2.80
N ARG A 164 4.11 18.99 3.08
CA ARG A 164 2.99 19.03 2.12
C ARG A 164 3.34 19.79 0.85
N GLN A 165 4.03 20.92 0.98
CA GLN A 165 4.48 21.70 -0.18
C GLN A 165 5.44 20.89 -1.05
N TRP A 166 6.43 20.26 -0.43
CA TRP A 166 7.37 19.40 -1.13
C TRP A 166 6.68 18.17 -1.75
N ASP A 167 5.75 17.55 -1.02
CA ASP A 167 4.98 16.37 -1.48
C ASP A 167 4.16 16.69 -2.74
N GLN A 168 3.53 17.86 -2.78
CA GLN A 168 2.79 18.35 -3.94
C GLN A 168 3.73 18.69 -5.11
N LEU A 169 4.81 19.42 -4.87
CA LEU A 169 5.76 19.81 -5.90
C LEU A 169 6.50 18.60 -6.50
N SER A 170 6.91 17.65 -5.67
CA SER A 170 7.58 16.43 -6.15
C SER A 170 6.65 15.57 -7.01
N ALA A 171 5.35 15.55 -6.73
CA ALA A 171 4.38 14.83 -7.54
C ALA A 171 4.18 15.43 -8.94
N GLN A 172 4.50 16.72 -9.16
CA GLN A 172 4.43 17.34 -10.48
C GLN A 172 5.57 16.89 -11.40
N ARG A 173 6.69 16.42 -10.84
CA ARG A 173 7.85 15.95 -11.61
C ARG A 173 7.72 14.52 -12.13
N VAL A 174 6.70 13.79 -11.67
CA VAL A 174 6.43 12.41 -12.10
C VAL A 174 5.60 12.44 -13.40
N ASP A 175 6.03 11.71 -14.43
CA ASP A 175 5.32 11.67 -15.70
C ASP A 175 4.01 10.88 -15.57
N HIS A 176 4.06 9.67 -15.01
CA HIS A 176 2.89 8.82 -14.84
C HIS A 176 2.71 8.36 -13.38
N LEU A 177 1.52 8.59 -12.83
CA LEU A 177 1.14 8.14 -11.50
C LEU A 177 0.24 6.91 -11.59
N ILE A 178 0.59 5.88 -10.83
CA ILE A 178 -0.19 4.66 -10.67
C ILE A 178 -0.59 4.56 -9.19
N ALA A 179 -1.88 4.52 -8.90
CA ALA A 179 -2.43 4.39 -7.56
C ALA A 179 -2.76 2.92 -7.24
N ASN A 180 -2.55 2.49 -6.01
CA ASN A 180 -2.89 1.14 -5.56
C ASN A 180 -4.41 0.89 -5.41
N SER A 181 -5.24 1.94 -5.46
CA SER A 181 -6.69 1.87 -5.34
C SER A 181 -7.38 3.13 -5.88
N ARG A 182 -8.69 3.03 -6.13
CA ARG A 182 -9.52 4.21 -6.46
C ARG A 182 -9.53 5.23 -5.31
N PHE A 183 -9.41 4.78 -4.07
CA PHE A 183 -9.30 5.67 -2.93
C PHE A 183 -8.00 6.48 -2.96
N THR A 184 -6.87 5.84 -3.20
CA THR A 184 -5.57 6.52 -3.35
C THR A 184 -5.57 7.44 -4.57
N ALA A 185 -6.15 7.05 -5.71
CA ALA A 185 -6.29 7.92 -6.87
C ALA A 185 -7.09 9.21 -6.54
N ARG A 186 -8.20 9.10 -5.78
CA ARG A 186 -8.94 10.27 -5.30
C ARG A 186 -8.11 11.17 -4.39
N ARG A 187 -7.24 10.60 -3.54
CA ARG A 187 -6.33 11.36 -2.67
C ARG A 187 -5.25 12.07 -3.49
N ILE A 188 -4.67 11.40 -4.50
CA ILE A 188 -3.74 11.99 -5.45
C ILE A 188 -4.37 13.20 -6.14
N ARG A 189 -5.56 13.02 -6.67
CA ARG A 189 -6.31 14.11 -7.32
C ARG A 189 -6.58 15.28 -6.37
N LYS A 190 -7.00 14.99 -5.13
CA LYS A 190 -7.33 16.01 -4.14
C LYS A 190 -6.11 16.79 -3.64
N PHE A 191 -4.97 16.08 -3.39
CA PHE A 191 -3.82 16.66 -2.72
C PHE A 191 -2.76 17.19 -3.69
N TRP A 192 -2.60 16.52 -4.84
CA TRP A 192 -1.56 16.88 -5.81
C TRP A 192 -2.12 17.53 -7.09
N GLY A 193 -3.45 17.47 -7.31
CA GLY A 193 -4.08 17.96 -8.52
C GLY A 193 -3.74 17.15 -9.77
N ARG A 194 -3.31 15.89 -9.61
CA ARG A 194 -2.91 14.98 -10.68
C ARG A 194 -3.87 13.81 -10.80
N GLU A 195 -4.03 13.28 -12.01
CA GLU A 195 -4.71 12.00 -12.23
C GLU A 195 -3.73 10.84 -12.07
N ALA A 196 -4.27 9.67 -11.72
CA ALA A 196 -3.51 8.43 -11.60
C ALA A 196 -4.32 7.26 -12.15
N SER A 197 -3.69 6.37 -12.89
CA SER A 197 -4.27 5.07 -13.23
C SER A 197 -4.32 4.19 -11.98
N VAL A 198 -5.20 3.18 -11.97
CA VAL A 198 -5.35 2.29 -10.81
C VAL A 198 -4.88 0.89 -11.17
N ILE A 199 -3.85 0.42 -10.45
CA ILE A 199 -3.40 -0.97 -10.49
C ILE A 199 -3.33 -1.47 -9.05
N HIS A 200 -4.22 -2.39 -8.68
CA HIS A 200 -4.27 -2.95 -7.35
C HIS A 200 -3.00 -3.75 -7.05
N PRO A 201 -2.49 -3.72 -5.81
CA PRO A 201 -1.25 -4.41 -5.45
C PRO A 201 -1.41 -5.93 -5.50
N PRO A 202 -0.31 -6.67 -5.67
CA PRO A 202 -0.31 -8.12 -5.70
C PRO A 202 -0.63 -8.68 -4.30
N VAL A 203 -1.41 -9.76 -4.29
CA VAL A 203 -1.71 -10.57 -3.09
C VAL A 203 -1.46 -12.04 -3.42
N GLU A 204 -0.68 -12.70 -2.58
CA GLU A 204 -0.32 -14.12 -2.69
C GLU A 204 -1.53 -15.04 -2.44
N VAL A 205 -2.49 -15.05 -3.37
CA VAL A 205 -3.79 -15.72 -3.21
C VAL A 205 -3.62 -17.23 -3.11
N GLU A 206 -2.69 -17.82 -3.87
CA GLU A 206 -2.46 -19.26 -3.93
C GLU A 206 -1.88 -19.83 -2.62
N ARG A 207 -1.25 -19.00 -1.82
CA ARG A 207 -0.74 -19.38 -0.50
C ARG A 207 -1.85 -19.84 0.45
N PHE A 208 -3.05 -19.28 0.29
CA PHE A 208 -4.18 -19.50 1.19
C PHE A 208 -4.98 -20.73 0.78
N ARG A 209 -5.12 -21.68 1.70
CA ARG A 209 -6.09 -22.76 1.58
C ARG A 209 -7.46 -22.19 1.91
N TRP A 210 -8.46 -22.53 1.12
CA TRP A 210 -9.82 -22.14 1.38
C TRP A 210 -10.64 -23.33 1.89
N ASN A 211 -11.67 -23.03 2.69
CA ASN A 211 -12.60 -24.00 3.20
C ASN A 211 -14.03 -23.43 3.13
N ALA A 212 -15.00 -24.27 2.79
CA ALA A 212 -16.41 -23.94 2.85
C ALA A 212 -16.96 -24.07 4.29
N ASP A 213 -16.44 -25.05 5.06
CA ASP A 213 -16.84 -25.26 6.45
C ASP A 213 -16.12 -24.26 7.36
N ARG A 214 -16.91 -23.46 8.07
CA ARG A 214 -16.41 -22.37 8.91
C ARG A 214 -16.82 -22.54 10.36
N ASP A 215 -15.91 -22.20 11.24
CA ASP A 215 -16.16 -22.18 12.69
C ASP A 215 -17.03 -20.97 13.07
N ASP A 216 -17.62 -21.02 14.25
CA ASP A 216 -18.46 -19.94 14.79
C ASP A 216 -17.62 -18.82 15.43
N VAL A 217 -16.43 -18.50 14.88
CA VAL A 217 -15.49 -17.53 15.41
C VAL A 217 -15.14 -16.47 14.38
N TYR A 218 -15.15 -15.21 14.79
CA TYR A 218 -14.73 -14.08 13.97
C TYR A 218 -13.24 -13.83 14.09
N LEU A 219 -12.63 -13.26 13.05
CA LEU A 219 -11.20 -12.98 13.01
C LEU A 219 -10.94 -11.50 12.69
N CYS A 220 -10.12 -10.85 13.51
CA CYS A 220 -9.52 -9.55 13.19
C CYS A 220 -7.99 -9.71 13.18
N LEU A 221 -7.34 -9.39 12.06
CA LEU A 221 -5.89 -9.52 11.92
C LEU A 221 -5.31 -8.24 11.35
N CYS A 222 -4.41 -7.59 12.12
CA CYS A 222 -3.63 -6.45 11.66
C CYS A 222 -2.55 -6.09 12.68
N ARG A 223 -1.66 -5.16 12.30
CA ARG A 223 -0.80 -4.49 13.27
C ARG A 223 -1.67 -3.67 14.25
N LEU A 224 -1.48 -3.86 15.56
CA LEU A 224 -2.27 -3.21 16.59
C LEU A 224 -1.83 -1.75 16.80
N VAL A 225 -2.25 -0.90 15.87
CA VAL A 225 -1.98 0.55 15.85
C VAL A 225 -3.28 1.34 15.81
N PRO A 226 -3.30 2.58 16.34
CA PRO A 226 -4.54 3.32 16.56
C PRO A 226 -5.44 3.51 15.32
N TYR A 227 -4.87 3.72 14.14
CA TYR A 227 -5.65 3.98 12.94
C TYR A 227 -6.35 2.74 12.37
N LYS A 228 -5.97 1.54 12.81
CA LYS A 228 -6.63 0.28 12.45
C LYS A 228 -7.95 0.06 13.20
N ARG A 229 -8.20 0.85 14.27
CA ARG A 229 -9.46 0.85 15.03
C ARG A 229 -9.87 -0.53 15.54
N VAL A 230 -8.90 -1.31 16.01
CA VAL A 230 -9.18 -2.61 16.66
C VAL A 230 -9.97 -2.43 17.95
N ASP A 231 -9.81 -1.28 18.64
CA ASP A 231 -10.64 -0.88 19.77
C ASP A 231 -12.13 -0.97 19.47
N LEU A 232 -12.54 -0.43 18.32
CA LEU A 232 -13.93 -0.46 17.85
C LEU A 232 -14.43 -1.90 17.62
N VAL A 233 -13.57 -2.76 17.06
CA VAL A 233 -13.91 -4.18 16.85
C VAL A 233 -14.09 -4.90 18.16
N VAL A 234 -13.17 -4.73 19.12
CA VAL A 234 -13.24 -5.33 20.46
C VAL A 234 -14.51 -4.88 21.20
N GLU A 235 -14.80 -3.56 21.21
CA GLU A 235 -16.01 -3.03 21.86
C GLU A 235 -17.31 -3.57 21.23
N ALA A 236 -17.37 -3.68 19.91
CA ALA A 236 -18.51 -4.24 19.22
C ALA A 236 -18.75 -5.71 19.60
N PHE A 237 -17.68 -6.53 19.62
CA PHE A 237 -17.80 -7.95 19.95
C PHE A 237 -18.04 -8.20 21.45
N ASN A 238 -17.60 -7.32 22.33
CA ASN A 238 -18.02 -7.34 23.75
C ASN A 238 -19.54 -7.15 23.90
N ARG A 239 -20.14 -6.25 23.11
CA ARG A 239 -21.61 -6.03 23.13
C ARG A 239 -22.38 -7.18 22.49
N LEU A 240 -21.87 -7.73 21.40
CA LEU A 240 -22.49 -8.84 20.68
C LEU A 240 -22.43 -10.17 21.45
N GLY A 241 -21.44 -10.35 22.34
CA GLY A 241 -21.19 -11.62 23.02
C GLY A 241 -20.75 -12.75 22.09
N LEU A 242 -20.31 -12.44 20.87
CA LEU A 242 -19.84 -13.41 19.88
C LEU A 242 -18.32 -13.63 20.01
N PRO A 243 -17.81 -14.83 19.68
CA PRO A 243 -16.39 -15.14 19.80
C PRO A 243 -15.57 -14.41 18.73
N LEU A 244 -14.53 -13.68 19.18
CA LEU A 244 -13.60 -12.95 18.33
C LEU A 244 -12.16 -13.32 18.65
N LEU A 245 -11.40 -13.66 17.63
CA LEU A 245 -9.94 -13.78 17.71
C LEU A 245 -9.29 -12.52 17.13
N VAL A 246 -8.40 -11.89 17.90
CA VAL A 246 -7.60 -10.76 17.44
C VAL A 246 -6.15 -11.21 17.31
N VAL A 247 -5.62 -11.16 16.09
CA VAL A 247 -4.24 -11.55 15.76
C VAL A 247 -3.44 -10.31 15.40
N GLY A 248 -2.26 -10.19 15.98
CA GLY A 248 -1.33 -9.11 15.70
C GLY A 248 -0.60 -8.63 16.93
N ASP A 249 0.30 -7.68 16.71
CA ASP A 249 1.09 -7.04 17.75
C ASP A 249 1.22 -5.53 17.46
N GLY A 250 1.50 -4.75 18.49
CA GLY A 250 1.67 -3.31 18.33
C GLY A 250 1.46 -2.53 19.64
N PRO A 251 1.63 -1.20 19.58
CA PRO A 251 1.56 -0.35 20.77
C PRO A 251 0.19 -0.33 21.48
N GLU A 252 -0.90 -0.72 20.78
CA GLU A 252 -2.24 -0.77 21.38
C GLU A 252 -2.53 -2.10 22.11
N LYS A 253 -1.63 -3.10 22.06
CA LYS A 253 -1.89 -4.45 22.60
C LYS A 253 -2.38 -4.43 24.06
N ALA A 254 -1.62 -3.84 24.95
CA ALA A 254 -1.97 -3.80 26.39
C ALA A 254 -3.32 -3.10 26.66
N ARG A 255 -3.62 -2.04 25.89
CA ARG A 255 -4.92 -1.35 25.97
C ARG A 255 -6.06 -2.23 25.49
N LEU A 256 -5.86 -2.97 24.40
CA LEU A 256 -6.87 -3.87 23.82
C LEU A 256 -7.09 -5.10 24.73
N GLU A 257 -6.04 -5.64 25.35
CA GLU A 257 -6.15 -6.70 26.34
C GLU A 257 -6.98 -6.27 27.56
N ALA A 258 -6.80 -5.04 28.03
CA ALA A 258 -7.60 -4.48 29.13
C ALA A 258 -9.06 -4.17 28.72
N LEU A 259 -9.34 -3.99 27.42
CA LEU A 259 -10.68 -3.72 26.88
C LEU A 259 -11.46 -5.00 26.57
N ALA A 260 -10.77 -6.12 26.31
CA ALA A 260 -11.35 -7.37 25.87
C ALA A 260 -12.23 -7.99 26.96
N GLY A 261 -13.46 -8.31 26.59
CA GLY A 261 -14.40 -9.10 27.39
C GLY A 261 -14.19 -10.62 27.22
N PRO A 262 -15.05 -11.44 27.85
CA PRO A 262 -14.85 -12.89 27.94
C PRO A 262 -14.91 -13.63 26.58
N THR A 263 -15.52 -13.05 25.56
CA THR A 263 -15.66 -13.64 24.22
C THR A 263 -14.57 -13.17 23.25
N VAL A 264 -13.71 -12.24 23.65
CA VAL A 264 -12.65 -11.67 22.81
C VAL A 264 -11.29 -12.16 23.26
N THR A 265 -10.54 -12.83 22.38
CA THR A 265 -9.23 -13.38 22.67
C THR A 265 -8.16 -12.73 21.80
N LEU A 266 -7.15 -12.10 22.42
CA LEU A 266 -5.98 -11.57 21.74
C LEU A 266 -4.90 -12.65 21.70
N LEU A 267 -4.58 -13.17 20.50
CA LEU A 267 -3.59 -14.22 20.30
C LEU A 267 -2.16 -13.70 20.16
N GLY A 268 -1.98 -12.37 20.07
CA GLY A 268 -0.67 -11.80 19.76
C GLY A 268 -0.23 -12.15 18.33
N ARG A 269 1.08 -12.10 18.08
CA ARG A 269 1.65 -12.46 16.78
C ARG A 269 1.61 -13.97 16.59
N GLN A 270 1.07 -14.43 15.47
CA GLN A 270 0.99 -15.82 15.08
C GLN A 270 1.96 -16.13 13.93
N SER A 271 2.29 -17.41 13.75
CA SER A 271 3.02 -17.88 12.57
C SER A 271 2.16 -17.74 11.31
N GLN A 272 2.81 -17.71 10.16
CA GLN A 272 2.12 -17.62 8.87
C GLN A 272 1.11 -18.76 8.70
N GLN A 273 1.50 -19.99 9.01
CA GLN A 273 0.62 -21.17 8.92
C GLN A 273 -0.62 -21.02 9.82
N GLN A 274 -0.45 -20.54 11.06
CA GLN A 274 -1.58 -20.31 11.96
C GLN A 274 -2.52 -19.23 11.46
N VAL A 275 -1.98 -18.16 10.84
CA VAL A 275 -2.80 -17.11 10.21
C VAL A 275 -3.63 -17.69 9.06
N GLU A 276 -3.03 -18.50 8.19
CA GLU A 276 -3.71 -19.15 7.08
C GLU A 276 -4.83 -20.10 7.57
N GLU A 277 -4.57 -20.89 8.61
CA GLU A 277 -5.57 -21.75 9.25
C GLU A 277 -6.74 -20.95 9.85
N LEU A 278 -6.45 -19.88 10.57
CA LEU A 278 -7.47 -19.01 11.15
C LEU A 278 -8.33 -18.33 10.08
N MET A 279 -7.73 -17.85 8.99
CA MET A 279 -8.45 -17.27 7.87
C MET A 279 -9.33 -18.30 7.15
N ALA A 280 -8.84 -19.54 6.97
CA ALA A 280 -9.58 -20.60 6.32
C ALA A 280 -10.80 -21.06 7.13
N ARG A 281 -10.82 -20.85 8.44
CA ARG A 281 -11.86 -21.38 9.35
C ARG A 281 -12.78 -20.32 9.95
N CYS A 282 -12.39 -19.04 9.99
CA CYS A 282 -13.22 -18.01 10.62
C CYS A 282 -14.58 -17.85 9.94
N ARG A 283 -15.64 -17.56 10.70
CA ARG A 283 -16.98 -17.25 10.17
C ARG A 283 -16.95 -16.04 9.24
N ALA A 284 -16.26 -14.99 9.65
CA ALA A 284 -15.97 -13.83 8.83
C ALA A 284 -14.70 -13.10 9.34
N PHE A 285 -14.05 -12.40 8.43
CA PHE A 285 -12.96 -11.51 8.73
C PHE A 285 -13.49 -10.10 9.00
N VAL A 286 -13.19 -9.54 10.17
CA VAL A 286 -13.71 -8.22 10.59
C VAL A 286 -12.63 -7.15 10.52
N TYR A 287 -12.94 -6.04 9.86
CA TYR A 287 -11.96 -4.97 9.65
C TYR A 287 -12.56 -3.57 9.73
N ALA A 288 -12.17 -2.77 10.74
CA ALA A 288 -12.71 -1.44 10.97
C ALA A 288 -11.77 -0.29 10.57
N GLY A 289 -10.55 -0.61 10.13
CA GLY A 289 -9.56 0.39 9.70
C GLY A 289 -9.89 1.04 8.35
N LEU A 290 -9.57 2.33 8.22
CA LEU A 290 -9.58 3.00 6.91
C LEU A 290 -8.26 2.71 6.19
N GLU A 291 -8.32 1.90 5.14
CA GLU A 291 -7.15 1.48 4.35
C GLU A 291 -7.08 2.15 2.99
N ASP A 292 -5.86 2.25 2.46
CA ASP A 292 -5.67 2.66 1.07
C ASP A 292 -6.06 1.53 0.10
N PHE A 293 -5.74 0.28 0.41
CA PHE A 293 -6.19 -0.90 -0.33
C PHE A 293 -6.79 -1.97 0.59
N GLY A 294 -6.01 -2.52 1.53
CA GLY A 294 -6.44 -3.56 2.45
C GLY A 294 -6.05 -4.96 1.96
N ILE A 295 -4.78 -5.33 2.07
CA ILE A 295 -4.26 -6.65 1.68
C ILE A 295 -4.90 -7.75 2.54
N ALA A 296 -4.92 -7.60 3.87
CA ALA A 296 -5.45 -8.63 4.77
C ALA A 296 -6.93 -9.02 4.52
N PRO A 297 -7.86 -8.10 4.20
CA PRO A 297 -9.18 -8.48 3.70
C PRO A 297 -9.16 -9.33 2.42
N VAL A 298 -8.24 -9.06 1.48
CA VAL A 298 -8.10 -9.88 0.26
C VAL A 298 -7.52 -11.25 0.58
N GLU A 299 -6.55 -11.35 1.49
CA GLU A 299 -6.02 -12.61 2.00
C GLU A 299 -7.11 -13.47 2.67
N ALA A 300 -8.00 -12.83 3.44
CA ALA A 300 -9.16 -13.52 4.01
C ALA A 300 -10.10 -14.03 2.92
N MET A 301 -10.38 -13.23 1.89
CA MET A 301 -11.19 -13.67 0.74
C MET A 301 -10.49 -14.79 -0.05
N ALA A 302 -9.18 -14.78 -0.17
CA ALA A 302 -8.41 -15.88 -0.75
C ALA A 302 -8.59 -17.20 0.01
N SER A 303 -8.86 -17.14 1.32
CA SER A 303 -9.26 -18.29 2.14
C SER A 303 -10.77 -18.62 2.07
N GLY A 304 -11.52 -17.94 1.18
CA GLY A 304 -12.96 -18.05 1.07
C GLY A 304 -13.73 -17.37 2.22
N ALA A 305 -13.07 -16.61 3.10
CA ALA A 305 -13.71 -15.94 4.20
C ALA A 305 -14.44 -14.66 3.76
N PRO A 306 -15.72 -14.49 4.10
CA PRO A 306 -16.41 -13.23 3.90
C PRO A 306 -15.80 -12.14 4.77
N VAL A 307 -15.85 -10.89 4.27
CA VAL A 307 -15.32 -9.72 4.97
C VAL A 307 -16.45 -8.86 5.52
N ILE A 308 -16.40 -8.53 6.81
CA ILE A 308 -17.24 -7.48 7.41
C ILE A 308 -16.32 -6.27 7.64
N GLY A 309 -16.47 -5.22 6.83
CA GLY A 309 -15.52 -4.14 6.81
C GLY A 309 -16.11 -2.74 6.71
N LEU A 310 -15.27 -1.73 7.03
CA LEU A 310 -15.68 -0.34 6.86
C LEU A 310 -15.88 -0.01 5.38
N GLY A 311 -17.07 0.44 4.99
CA GLY A 311 -17.47 0.82 3.64
C GLY A 311 -16.79 2.13 3.17
N ARG A 312 -15.48 2.26 3.40
CA ARG A 312 -14.66 3.42 3.00
C ARG A 312 -13.26 2.98 2.62
N GLY A 313 -12.58 3.81 1.84
CA GLY A 313 -11.20 3.53 1.44
C GLY A 313 -11.11 2.43 0.40
N GLY A 314 -10.05 1.64 0.48
CA GLY A 314 -9.72 0.56 -0.45
C GLY A 314 -10.66 -0.64 -0.36
N LEU A 315 -11.38 -0.83 0.76
CA LEU A 315 -12.36 -1.91 0.87
C LEU A 315 -13.51 -1.77 -0.15
N LEU A 316 -13.79 -0.56 -0.62
CA LEU A 316 -14.75 -0.34 -1.72
C LEU A 316 -14.25 -0.89 -3.07
N ASP A 317 -12.97 -1.15 -3.21
CA ASP A 317 -12.37 -1.76 -4.41
C ASP A 317 -12.32 -3.29 -4.29
N THR A 318 -12.25 -3.81 -3.07
CA THR A 318 -11.96 -5.23 -2.82
C THR A 318 -13.20 -6.04 -2.39
N VAL A 319 -14.14 -5.44 -1.66
CA VAL A 319 -15.31 -6.15 -1.12
C VAL A 319 -16.57 -5.82 -1.91
N ARG A 320 -17.27 -6.86 -2.38
CA ARG A 320 -18.59 -6.78 -2.99
C ARG A 320 -19.64 -6.91 -1.90
N CYS A 321 -20.31 -5.80 -1.60
CA CYS A 321 -21.23 -5.74 -0.45
C CYS A 321 -22.57 -6.44 -0.75
N ALA A 322 -22.96 -7.40 0.07
CA ALA A 322 -24.24 -8.11 -0.05
C ALA A 322 -25.45 -7.16 0.03
N ALA A 323 -25.39 -6.13 0.88
CA ALA A 323 -26.47 -5.15 1.04
C ALA A 323 -26.70 -4.28 -0.21
N ALA A 324 -25.75 -4.23 -1.15
CA ALA A 324 -25.88 -3.46 -2.39
C ALA A 324 -26.65 -4.20 -3.50
N GLY A 325 -27.11 -5.44 -3.24
CA GLY A 325 -27.84 -6.26 -4.23
C GLY A 325 -27.01 -6.64 -5.48
N ILE A 326 -25.67 -6.55 -5.40
CA ILE A 326 -24.76 -6.94 -6.49
C ILE A 326 -24.63 -8.46 -6.55
N PRO A 327 -24.44 -9.05 -7.73
CA PRO A 327 -24.23 -10.49 -7.87
C PRO A 327 -22.93 -10.91 -7.19
N ASP A 328 -22.87 -12.16 -6.72
CA ASP A 328 -21.68 -12.77 -6.10
C ASP A 328 -21.04 -11.90 -5.01
N PRO A 329 -21.74 -11.58 -3.93
CA PRO A 329 -21.18 -10.76 -2.87
C PRO A 329 -20.04 -11.48 -2.12
N THR A 330 -19.10 -10.71 -1.58
CA THR A 330 -17.94 -11.25 -0.85
C THR A 330 -17.92 -10.81 0.61
N GLY A 331 -18.93 -10.08 1.07
CA GLY A 331 -19.00 -9.63 2.44
C GLY A 331 -20.03 -8.54 2.68
N VAL A 332 -19.90 -7.87 3.82
CA VAL A 332 -20.78 -6.79 4.28
C VAL A 332 -19.94 -5.55 4.60
N LEU A 333 -20.42 -4.40 4.17
CA LEU A 333 -19.76 -3.12 4.46
C LEU A 333 -20.64 -2.25 5.36
N PHE A 334 -20.09 -1.82 6.50
CA PHE A 334 -20.76 -0.88 7.39
C PHE A 334 -20.34 0.58 7.07
N PRO A 335 -21.28 1.55 7.09
CA PRO A 335 -21.03 2.89 6.55
C PRO A 335 -20.23 3.82 7.45
N GLU A 336 -20.30 3.65 8.77
CA GLU A 336 -19.68 4.54 9.74
C GLU A 336 -18.65 3.83 10.61
N GLN A 337 -17.52 4.48 10.87
CA GLN A 337 -16.47 3.95 11.74
C GLN A 337 -16.87 4.11 13.22
N SER A 338 -17.96 3.46 13.61
CA SER A 338 -18.53 3.44 14.96
C SER A 338 -18.83 2.02 15.43
N VAL A 339 -18.91 1.83 16.75
CA VAL A 339 -19.27 0.54 17.36
C VAL A 339 -20.67 0.14 16.94
N GLU A 340 -21.60 1.08 16.95
CA GLU A 340 -23.00 0.89 16.61
C GLU A 340 -23.16 0.38 15.18
N SER A 341 -22.45 1.00 14.23
CA SER A 341 -22.52 0.61 12.82
C SER A 341 -21.94 -0.79 12.57
N LEU A 342 -20.87 -1.16 13.26
CA LEU A 342 -20.31 -2.51 13.18
C LEU A 342 -21.22 -3.53 13.84
N VAL A 343 -21.80 -3.24 15.02
CA VAL A 343 -22.77 -4.12 15.70
C VAL A 343 -23.93 -4.42 14.77
N GLN A 344 -24.56 -3.40 14.20
CA GLN A 344 -25.68 -3.56 13.26
C GLN A 344 -25.31 -4.43 12.05
N ALA A 345 -24.10 -4.25 11.50
CA ALA A 345 -23.65 -5.06 10.36
C ALA A 345 -23.46 -6.54 10.73
N VAL A 346 -22.91 -6.83 11.91
CA VAL A 346 -22.73 -8.20 12.39
C VAL A 346 -24.08 -8.83 12.77
N GLU A 347 -24.96 -8.09 13.43
CA GLU A 347 -26.31 -8.56 13.75
C GLU A 347 -27.07 -8.92 12.48
N TRP A 348 -27.06 -8.05 11.47
CA TRP A 348 -27.67 -8.34 10.17
C TRP A 348 -27.06 -9.58 9.50
N PHE A 349 -25.72 -9.70 9.55
CA PHE A 349 -25.00 -10.86 9.00
C PHE A 349 -25.44 -12.18 9.66
N GLU A 350 -25.69 -12.19 10.97
CA GLU A 350 -26.15 -13.36 11.73
C GLU A 350 -27.64 -13.62 11.56
N GLN A 351 -28.49 -12.60 11.73
CA GLN A 351 -29.97 -12.74 11.72
C GLN A 351 -30.46 -13.19 10.35
N GLU A 352 -29.95 -12.58 9.28
CA GLU A 352 -30.32 -12.95 7.90
C GLU A 352 -29.49 -14.15 7.40
N ARG A 353 -28.62 -14.70 8.25
CA ARG A 353 -27.74 -15.82 7.92
C ARG A 353 -26.96 -15.57 6.62
N ILE A 354 -26.49 -14.34 6.41
CA ILE A 354 -25.77 -13.92 5.20
C ILE A 354 -24.60 -14.86 4.91
N TRP A 355 -23.89 -15.32 5.95
CA TRP A 355 -22.80 -16.28 5.84
C TRP A 355 -23.15 -17.60 5.15
N ARG A 356 -24.45 -17.98 5.09
CA ARG A 356 -24.92 -19.18 4.35
C ARG A 356 -25.16 -18.89 2.87
N SER A 357 -25.45 -17.63 2.52
CA SER A 357 -25.70 -17.22 1.13
C SER A 357 -24.40 -16.81 0.42
N LEU A 358 -23.30 -16.64 1.17
CA LEU A 358 -21.99 -16.30 0.63
C LEU A 358 -21.22 -17.59 0.31
N ASP A 359 -20.98 -17.81 -0.98
CA ASP A 359 -20.23 -18.97 -1.47
C ASP A 359 -18.72 -18.73 -1.34
N ALA A 360 -18.03 -19.59 -0.60
CA ALA A 360 -16.59 -19.49 -0.35
C ALA A 360 -15.76 -19.61 -1.63
N GLU A 361 -16.21 -20.41 -2.60
CA GLU A 361 -15.56 -20.55 -3.90
C GLU A 361 -15.66 -19.25 -4.71
N VAL A 362 -16.84 -18.64 -4.72
CA VAL A 362 -17.08 -17.33 -5.37
C VAL A 362 -16.26 -16.23 -4.72
N ILE A 363 -16.17 -16.21 -3.39
CA ILE A 363 -15.33 -15.24 -2.65
C ILE A 363 -13.87 -15.41 -3.04
N ARG A 364 -13.35 -16.64 -3.08
CA ARG A 364 -11.98 -16.94 -3.51
C ARG A 364 -11.76 -16.52 -4.96
N ALA A 365 -12.64 -16.92 -5.87
CA ALA A 365 -12.52 -16.56 -7.29
C ALA A 365 -12.47 -15.03 -7.50
N TRP A 366 -13.16 -14.26 -6.66
CA TRP A 366 -13.06 -12.81 -6.67
C TRP A 366 -11.67 -12.32 -6.24
N ALA A 367 -11.04 -12.97 -5.25
CA ALA A 367 -9.69 -12.62 -4.79
C ALA A 367 -8.61 -12.90 -5.85
N GLU A 368 -8.80 -13.87 -6.75
CA GLU A 368 -7.85 -14.23 -7.82
C GLU A 368 -7.49 -13.04 -8.74
N ARG A 369 -8.36 -12.05 -8.85
CA ARG A 369 -8.10 -10.84 -9.63
C ARG A 369 -6.97 -9.96 -9.09
N PHE A 370 -6.54 -10.20 -7.85
CA PHE A 370 -5.47 -9.50 -7.15
C PHE A 370 -4.18 -10.31 -7.08
N ARG A 371 -4.10 -11.47 -7.74
CA ARG A 371 -2.91 -12.31 -7.77
C ARG A 371 -1.72 -11.60 -8.41
N PRO A 372 -0.47 -12.02 -8.11
CA PRO A 372 0.76 -11.42 -8.64
C PRO A 372 0.77 -11.33 -10.17
N GLU A 373 0.32 -12.38 -10.88
CA GLU A 373 0.30 -12.38 -12.36
C GLU A 373 -0.66 -11.35 -12.93
N ALA A 374 -1.81 -11.13 -12.26
CA ALA A 374 -2.78 -10.10 -12.68
C ALA A 374 -2.23 -8.68 -12.45
N PHE A 375 -1.46 -8.48 -11.38
CA PHE A 375 -0.71 -7.25 -11.14
C PHE A 375 0.36 -7.06 -12.23
N ALA A 376 1.21 -8.07 -12.44
CA ALA A 376 2.32 -8.02 -13.39
C ALA A 376 1.84 -7.68 -14.80
N ALA A 377 0.78 -8.35 -15.30
CA ALA A 377 0.22 -8.10 -16.63
C ALA A 377 -0.28 -6.66 -16.80
N ARG A 378 -0.98 -6.11 -15.79
CA ARG A 378 -1.47 -4.73 -15.82
C ARG A 378 -0.33 -3.72 -15.72
N PHE A 379 0.64 -4.00 -14.88
CA PHE A 379 1.80 -3.13 -14.67
C PHE A 379 2.68 -3.11 -15.92
N GLU A 380 2.96 -4.25 -16.53
CA GLU A 380 3.68 -4.35 -17.82
C GLU A 380 2.97 -3.56 -18.91
N SER A 381 1.67 -3.73 -19.08
CA SER A 381 0.88 -2.97 -20.05
C SER A 381 1.01 -1.46 -19.85
N ALA A 382 0.93 -1.01 -18.59
CA ALA A 382 1.10 0.42 -18.26
C ALA A 382 2.52 0.92 -18.54
N LEU A 383 3.56 0.12 -18.21
CA LEU A 383 4.96 0.44 -18.51
C LEU A 383 5.19 0.60 -20.01
N ARG A 384 4.74 -0.38 -20.82
CA ARG A 384 4.93 -0.36 -22.28
C ARG A 384 4.22 0.83 -22.92
N THR A 385 2.99 1.13 -22.48
CA THR A 385 2.23 2.29 -22.96
C THR A 385 2.97 3.58 -22.64
N ALA A 386 3.36 3.79 -21.38
CA ALA A 386 4.06 5.00 -20.96
C ALA A 386 5.42 5.16 -21.67
N TRP A 387 6.17 4.06 -21.84
CA TRP A 387 7.44 4.08 -22.57
C TRP A 387 7.27 4.43 -24.05
N SER A 388 6.29 3.84 -24.73
CA SER A 388 5.99 4.16 -26.13
C SER A 388 5.57 5.63 -26.33
N ASP A 389 4.77 6.17 -25.39
CA ASP A 389 4.35 7.58 -25.41
C ASP A 389 5.54 8.53 -25.20
N HIS A 390 6.43 8.20 -24.26
CA HIS A 390 7.65 8.96 -24.01
C HIS A 390 8.57 8.98 -25.23
N GLN A 391 8.83 7.83 -25.85
CA GLN A 391 9.65 7.74 -27.07
C GLN A 391 9.07 8.58 -28.22
N ARG A 392 7.75 8.58 -28.38
CA ARG A 392 7.08 9.41 -29.41
C ARG A 392 7.25 10.90 -29.13
N GLY A 393 7.13 11.31 -27.87
CA GLY A 393 7.37 12.70 -27.45
C GLY A 393 8.80 13.15 -27.74
N CYS A 394 9.78 12.34 -27.39
CA CYS A 394 11.19 12.61 -27.69
C CYS A 394 11.48 12.67 -29.19
N ALA A 395 10.89 11.78 -29.99
CA ALA A 395 11.07 11.76 -31.44
C ALA A 395 10.48 13.00 -32.10
N VAL A 396 9.33 13.49 -31.66
CA VAL A 396 8.72 14.74 -32.17
C VAL A 396 9.59 15.94 -31.83
N ALA A 397 10.10 16.03 -30.60
CA ALA A 397 11.01 17.11 -30.19
C ALA A 397 12.32 17.11 -30.97
N ALA A 398 12.84 15.94 -31.39
CA ALA A 398 14.04 15.82 -32.20
C ALA A 398 13.83 16.11 -33.70
N SER A 399 12.59 16.02 -34.20
CA SER A 399 12.25 16.19 -35.60
C SER A 399 11.81 17.61 -35.98
N ASP A 400 11.76 18.56 -35.05
CA ASP A 400 11.40 19.96 -35.35
C ASP A 400 12.63 20.89 -35.39
N PRO A 401 13.38 20.94 -36.50
CA PRO A 401 14.56 21.80 -36.65
C PRO A 401 14.20 23.26 -37.01
N ALA A 402 12.90 23.60 -37.10
CA ALA A 402 12.48 24.87 -37.70
C ALA A 402 12.59 26.10 -36.77
N GLU A 403 12.77 25.92 -35.46
CA GLU A 403 12.86 27.04 -34.51
C GLU A 403 14.30 27.45 -34.13
N MET A 404 15.33 26.69 -34.50
CA MET A 404 16.72 27.01 -34.15
C MET A 404 17.42 27.99 -35.08
N SER A 405 16.77 28.45 -36.16
CA SER A 405 17.38 29.40 -37.13
C SER A 405 17.11 30.87 -36.83
N GLY A 406 16.45 31.22 -35.71
CA GLY A 406 15.97 32.56 -35.41
C GLY A 406 16.70 33.32 -34.28
N LEU A 407 17.74 32.76 -33.65
CA LEU A 407 18.49 33.43 -32.57
C LEU A 407 19.95 33.62 -32.96
N HIS A 408 20.19 34.50 -33.91
CA HIS A 408 21.44 35.25 -34.01
C HIS A 408 21.21 36.60 -33.34
N LEU A 409 21.72 36.78 -32.12
CA LEU A 409 22.19 38.05 -31.55
C LEU A 409 23.37 37.75 -30.63
#